data_366b46b4d10b380995a0dcb976fb84a1
#
_entry.id   366b46b4d10b380995a0dcb976fb84a1
#
_cell.length_a   1.000
_cell.length_b   1.000
_cell.length_c   1.000
_cell.angle_alpha   90.00
_cell.angle_beta   90.00
_cell.angle_gamma   90.00
#
_symmetry.space_group_name_H-M   'P 1'
#
loop_
_entity.id
_entity.type
_entity.pdbx_description
1 polymer ?
#
loop_
_entity_poly.entity_id
_entity_poly.type
_entity_poly.pdbx_seq_one_letter_code
_entity_poly.pdbx_strand_id
1 'polypeptide(L)'
;KSSTIPKDSNVVISTIQRLFSLLKGEEIVDNDDDDADDATGEVTLPDNPKLPHDYFDMIVIDECHRSIYGNWRKVLEYFDTARLIGLTATPIPETMAFFNNNRIVNYTLEKSIVDGVNVDNRVYRIKTEATENGGAIMQGEHVKVESRYTGKTEEVSSKETKNYSKTELNRSIVNPSQIKLILTTYRDAVYTEMFNDPQREPQFEYLPKTLIFALNEAHATNIVKIAKEVFGEVCPNADMDRYVQKITYSSGDSNELIRQFRNDRDFRIAVTCTLVATGTDVKPLEVVMFMRDVESEPLYIQMKGRGVRIIGDEQLRNVTPNA
;
A
#
# COMPACT_ATOMS: atom_id res chain seq x y z
N LYS A 1 25.09 2.81 -2.80
CA LYS A 1 24.63 4.20 -2.64
C LYS A 1 25.84 5.08 -2.32
N SER A 2 26.08 6.18 -3.09
CA SER A 2 27.21 7.09 -2.90
C SER A 2 26.88 8.17 -1.86
N SER A 3 27.83 8.52 -1.00
CA SER A 3 27.71 9.65 -0.05
C SER A 3 27.94 11.03 -0.71
N THR A 4 28.30 11.05 -1.99
CA THR A 4 28.58 12.29 -2.74
C THR A 4 28.00 12.19 -4.14
N ILE A 5 27.68 13.33 -4.74
CA ILE A 5 27.32 13.41 -6.15
C ILE A 5 28.63 13.53 -6.95
N PRO A 6 28.90 12.61 -7.91
CA PRO A 6 30.08 12.71 -8.78
C PRO A 6 30.02 13.98 -9.64
N LYS A 7 31.14 14.69 -9.78
CA LYS A 7 31.21 15.97 -10.52
C LYS A 7 30.83 15.88 -12.00
N ASP A 8 31.00 14.70 -12.59
CA ASP A 8 30.76 14.49 -14.04
C ASP A 8 29.37 13.89 -14.32
N SER A 9 28.47 13.91 -13.32
CA SER A 9 27.12 13.36 -13.48
C SER A 9 26.19 14.38 -14.12
N ASN A 10 25.69 14.09 -15.31
CA ASN A 10 24.65 14.90 -15.97
C ASN A 10 23.23 14.60 -15.45
N VAL A 11 23.02 13.43 -14.84
CA VAL A 11 21.73 13.00 -14.25
C VAL A 11 22.01 12.43 -12.86
N VAL A 12 21.26 12.94 -11.88
CA VAL A 12 21.33 12.49 -10.49
C VAL A 12 19.97 11.93 -10.09
N ILE A 13 19.92 10.68 -9.63
CA ILE A 13 18.73 10.07 -9.07
C ILE A 13 18.95 9.95 -7.55
N SER A 14 18.09 10.59 -6.77
CA SER A 14 18.21 10.63 -5.31
C SER A 14 16.83 10.67 -4.66
N THR A 15 16.76 10.27 -3.38
CA THR A 15 15.60 10.62 -2.55
C THR A 15 15.77 12.06 -2.04
N ILE A 16 14.65 12.71 -1.71
CA ILE A 16 14.67 14.08 -1.20
C ILE A 16 15.32 14.16 0.17
N GLN A 17 15.13 13.13 1.02
CA GLN A 17 15.78 12.97 2.32
C GLN A 17 17.30 13.03 2.18
N ARG A 18 17.82 12.34 1.18
CA ARG A 18 19.25 12.30 0.91
C ARG A 18 19.82 13.64 0.45
N LEU A 19 19.07 14.35 -0.42
CA LEU A 19 19.45 15.72 -0.81
C LEU A 19 19.46 16.65 0.39
N PHE A 20 18.46 16.53 1.28
CA PHE A 20 18.39 17.31 2.52
C PHE A 20 19.61 17.06 3.42
N SER A 21 19.97 15.80 3.67
CA SER A 21 21.17 15.46 4.47
C SER A 21 22.47 15.96 3.82
N LEU A 22 22.59 15.86 2.50
CA LEU A 22 23.73 16.39 1.75
C LEU A 22 23.86 17.91 1.86
N LEU A 23 22.72 18.64 1.79
CA LEU A 23 22.71 20.10 1.96
C LEU A 23 23.13 20.52 3.37
N LYS A 24 22.68 19.79 4.38
CA LYS A 24 23.08 20.03 5.78
C LYS A 24 24.54 19.63 6.07
N GLY A 25 25.16 18.79 5.24
CA GLY A 25 26.47 18.19 5.51
C GLY A 25 26.42 17.11 6.59
N GLU A 26 25.25 16.52 6.85
CA GLU A 26 25.04 15.43 7.79
C GLU A 26 25.31 14.06 7.13
N GLU A 27 25.67 13.06 7.95
CA GLU A 27 25.76 11.68 7.46
C GLU A 27 24.38 11.22 6.98
N ILE A 28 24.35 10.54 5.84
CA ILE A 28 23.12 10.05 5.23
C ILE A 28 22.61 8.89 6.07
N VAL A 29 21.55 9.12 6.81
CA VAL A 29 20.77 8.08 7.48
C VAL A 29 19.71 7.60 6.48
N ASP A 30 19.87 6.38 5.97
CA ASP A 30 18.85 5.72 5.15
C ASP A 30 17.70 5.26 6.09
N ASN A 31 16.89 6.19 6.55
CA ASN A 31 15.62 5.87 7.19
C ASN A 31 14.57 5.80 6.09
N ASP A 32 14.11 4.59 5.81
CA ASP A 32 12.99 4.35 4.88
C ASP A 32 11.62 4.75 5.48
N ASP A 33 11.59 5.36 6.67
CA ASP A 33 10.36 5.86 7.29
C ASP A 33 9.93 7.16 6.58
N ASP A 34 9.10 6.99 5.58
CA ASP A 34 8.46 8.07 4.81
C ASP A 34 7.61 9.02 5.69
N ASP A 35 7.25 8.63 6.90
CA ASP A 35 6.42 9.39 7.84
C ASP A 35 7.23 10.18 8.88
N ALA A 36 8.57 10.18 8.83
CA ALA A 36 9.43 10.72 9.90
C ALA A 36 9.60 12.24 9.86
N ASP A 37 8.85 12.99 9.07
CA ASP A 37 9.15 14.41 8.86
C ASP A 37 8.08 15.43 9.25
N ASP A 38 7.43 15.20 10.37
CA ASP A 38 6.75 16.26 11.13
C ASP A 38 7.68 16.89 12.19
N ALA A 39 8.97 17.03 11.87
CA ALA A 39 9.86 17.85 12.69
C ALA A 39 9.42 19.32 12.58
N THR A 40 8.64 19.74 13.55
CA THR A 40 8.02 21.07 13.71
C THR A 40 9.03 22.22 13.96
N GLY A 41 10.30 22.05 13.56
CA GLY A 41 11.35 23.05 13.66
C GLY A 41 11.53 23.81 12.34
N GLU A 42 11.60 25.13 12.38
CA GLU A 42 12.12 25.93 11.26
C GLU A 42 13.58 25.55 10.99
N VAL A 43 13.80 24.65 10.02
CA VAL A 43 15.14 24.30 9.56
C VAL A 43 15.51 25.24 8.42
N THR A 44 16.59 25.99 8.59
CA THR A 44 17.22 26.76 7.51
C THR A 44 18.32 25.92 6.89
N LEU A 45 18.30 25.74 5.58
CA LEU A 45 19.38 25.05 4.87
C LEU A 45 20.55 26.02 4.68
N PRO A 46 21.78 25.64 5.07
CA PRO A 46 22.96 26.46 4.85
C PRO A 46 23.37 26.44 3.37
N ASP A 47 24.02 27.52 2.93
CA ASP A 47 24.67 27.52 1.62
C ASP A 47 25.72 26.42 1.55
N ASN A 48 25.60 25.56 0.55
CA ASN A 48 26.52 24.44 0.35
C ASN A 48 27.38 24.67 -0.91
N PRO A 49 28.70 24.95 -0.78
CA PRO A 49 29.57 25.20 -1.94
C PRO A 49 29.70 24.01 -2.91
N LYS A 50 29.36 22.79 -2.45
CA LYS A 50 29.37 21.59 -3.29
C LYS A 50 28.06 21.38 -4.06
N LEU A 51 26.99 22.01 -3.60
CA LEU A 51 25.65 21.96 -4.17
C LEU A 51 25.06 23.39 -4.14
N PRO A 52 25.56 24.32 -4.94
CA PRO A 52 25.05 25.68 -4.99
C PRO A 52 23.60 25.72 -5.49
N HIS A 53 22.89 26.83 -5.29
CA HIS A 53 21.49 27.01 -5.68
C HIS A 53 21.19 26.72 -7.16
N ASP A 54 22.17 26.98 -8.01
CA ASP A 54 22.14 26.77 -9.46
C ASP A 54 22.75 25.43 -9.94
N TYR A 55 22.91 24.48 -9.00
CA TYR A 55 23.53 23.18 -9.30
C TYR A 55 22.72 22.34 -10.30
N PHE A 56 21.38 22.43 -10.23
CA PHE A 56 20.46 21.70 -11.13
C PHE A 56 19.75 22.67 -12.07
N ASP A 57 19.76 22.39 -13.37
CA ASP A 57 18.93 23.11 -14.34
C ASP A 57 17.46 22.70 -14.26
N MET A 58 17.21 21.41 -13.91
CA MET A 58 15.88 20.83 -13.85
C MET A 58 15.80 19.78 -12.75
N ILE A 59 14.69 19.79 -12.00
CA ILE A 59 14.36 18.77 -10.99
C ILE A 59 13.02 18.14 -11.36
N VAL A 60 13.03 16.82 -11.57
CA VAL A 60 11.81 16.03 -11.77
C VAL A 60 11.48 15.32 -10.45
N ILE A 61 10.28 15.55 -9.96
CA ILE A 61 9.82 15.10 -8.65
C ILE A 61 8.72 14.07 -8.84
N ASP A 62 9.01 12.81 -8.55
CA ASP A 62 7.99 11.75 -8.52
C ASP A 62 7.20 11.82 -7.21
N GLU A 63 5.90 11.47 -7.27
CA GLU A 63 4.96 11.61 -6.15
C GLU A 63 5.04 12.99 -5.46
N CYS A 64 5.09 14.06 -6.28
CA CYS A 64 5.37 15.42 -5.83
C CYS A 64 4.42 15.95 -4.76
N HIS A 65 3.21 15.39 -4.64
CA HIS A 65 2.25 15.74 -3.59
C HIS A 65 2.79 15.47 -2.18
N ARG A 66 3.82 14.62 -2.01
CA ARG A 66 4.49 14.33 -0.73
C ARG A 66 5.64 15.28 -0.43
N SER A 67 6.24 15.87 -1.45
CA SER A 67 7.49 16.65 -1.35
C SER A 67 7.29 18.16 -1.17
N ILE A 68 6.03 18.62 -1.15
CA ILE A 68 5.70 20.06 -1.07
C ILE A 68 5.52 20.60 0.35
N TYR A 69 5.76 19.75 1.36
CA TYR A 69 5.57 20.09 2.77
C TYR A 69 6.89 20.10 3.55
N GLY A 70 6.88 20.78 4.69
CA GLY A 70 7.93 20.73 5.71
C GLY A 70 9.33 20.96 5.17
N ASN A 71 10.25 20.15 5.60
CA ASN A 71 11.67 20.23 5.21
C ASN A 71 11.92 19.86 3.75
N TRP A 72 11.07 19.02 3.15
CA TRP A 72 11.19 18.63 1.74
C TRP A 72 10.94 19.82 0.81
N ARG A 73 9.96 20.64 1.12
CA ARG A 73 9.68 21.87 0.42
C ARG A 73 10.90 22.80 0.41
N LYS A 74 11.63 22.90 1.53
CA LYS A 74 12.84 23.74 1.64
C LYS A 74 13.97 23.29 0.72
N VAL A 75 14.10 21.97 0.48
CA VAL A 75 15.06 21.46 -0.52
C VAL A 75 14.70 21.94 -1.92
N LEU A 76 13.41 21.94 -2.28
CA LEU A 76 12.98 22.42 -3.57
C LEU A 76 13.14 23.95 -3.71
N GLU A 77 12.86 24.68 -2.65
CA GLU A 77 13.05 26.14 -2.61
C GLU A 77 14.53 26.55 -2.59
N TYR A 78 15.43 25.68 -2.08
CA TYR A 78 16.87 25.91 -2.10
C TYR A 78 17.41 25.97 -3.53
N PHE A 79 16.97 25.12 -4.43
CA PHE A 79 17.36 25.12 -5.83
C PHE A 79 16.43 26.04 -6.66
N ASP A 80 16.36 27.31 -6.29
CA ASP A 80 15.41 28.29 -6.78
C ASP A 80 15.56 28.64 -8.28
N THR A 81 16.71 28.35 -8.87
CA THR A 81 16.98 28.53 -10.31
C THR A 81 16.52 27.33 -11.14
N ALA A 82 16.29 26.18 -10.51
CA ALA A 82 15.91 24.96 -11.21
C ALA A 82 14.47 25.01 -11.71
N ARG A 83 14.23 24.44 -12.91
CA ARG A 83 12.86 24.21 -13.38
C ARG A 83 12.29 22.97 -12.73
N LEU A 84 11.18 23.11 -11.99
CA LEU A 84 10.54 21.99 -11.30
C LEU A 84 9.46 21.37 -12.18
N ILE A 85 9.50 20.03 -12.31
CA ILE A 85 8.47 19.23 -12.94
C ILE A 85 7.95 18.23 -11.91
N GLY A 86 6.68 18.36 -11.52
CA GLY A 86 6.02 17.45 -10.59
C GLY A 86 5.25 16.38 -11.34
N LEU A 87 5.44 15.12 -10.94
CA LEU A 87 4.68 13.96 -11.40
C LEU A 87 3.86 13.45 -10.21
N THR A 88 2.57 13.21 -10.41
CA THR A 88 1.70 12.58 -9.42
C THR A 88 0.45 12.00 -10.06
N ALA A 89 0.03 10.84 -9.58
CA ALA A 89 -1.26 10.24 -9.93
C ALA A 89 -2.42 10.86 -9.12
N THR A 90 -2.11 11.56 -8.02
CA THR A 90 -3.08 12.08 -7.05
C THR A 90 -2.81 13.55 -6.73
N PRO A 91 -3.04 14.46 -7.69
CA PRO A 91 -2.84 15.89 -7.45
C PRO A 91 -3.89 16.40 -6.44
N ILE A 92 -3.41 16.96 -5.33
CA ILE A 92 -4.23 17.63 -4.31
C ILE A 92 -4.17 19.16 -4.53
N PRO A 93 -5.11 19.95 -3.98
CA PRO A 93 -5.14 21.40 -4.15
C PRO A 93 -3.82 22.09 -3.80
N GLU A 94 -3.16 21.65 -2.72
CA GLU A 94 -1.88 22.18 -2.25
C GLU A 94 -0.75 21.95 -3.27
N THR A 95 -0.72 20.74 -3.90
CA THR A 95 0.21 20.43 -4.98
C THR A 95 0.01 21.37 -6.16
N MET A 96 -1.24 21.57 -6.55
CA MET A 96 -1.58 22.47 -7.65
C MET A 96 -1.16 23.91 -7.33
N ALA A 97 -1.39 24.36 -6.09
CA ALA A 97 -1.00 25.71 -5.65
C ALA A 97 0.54 25.88 -5.66
N PHE A 98 1.30 24.88 -5.22
CA PHE A 98 2.77 24.91 -5.25
C PHE A 98 3.33 25.09 -6.67
N PHE A 99 2.72 24.45 -7.67
CA PHE A 99 3.07 24.59 -9.08
C PHE A 99 2.29 25.71 -9.80
N ASN A 100 1.76 26.72 -9.08
CA ASN A 100 1.01 27.86 -9.63
C ASN A 100 -0.18 27.45 -10.52
N ASN A 101 -0.83 26.32 -10.21
CA ASN A 101 -1.89 25.72 -10.99
C ASN A 101 -1.50 25.38 -12.45
N ASN A 102 -0.20 25.27 -12.74
CA ASN A 102 0.33 24.95 -14.04
C ASN A 102 0.34 23.45 -14.29
N ARG A 103 -0.81 22.88 -14.65
CA ARG A 103 -0.96 21.46 -15.02
C ARG A 103 -0.79 21.29 -16.53
N ILE A 104 0.35 20.71 -16.94
CA ILE A 104 0.70 20.49 -18.36
C ILE A 104 -0.05 19.31 -18.95
N VAL A 105 -0.15 18.20 -18.18
CA VAL A 105 -0.81 16.97 -18.61
C VAL A 105 -1.83 16.54 -17.56
N ASN A 106 -3.01 16.15 -18.03
CA ASN A 106 -4.03 15.50 -17.23
C ASN A 106 -4.43 14.18 -17.90
N TYR A 107 -3.85 13.07 -17.43
CA TYR A 107 -4.12 11.73 -17.92
C TYR A 107 -4.86 10.94 -16.83
N THR A 108 -6.20 10.95 -16.93
CA THR A 108 -7.05 10.34 -15.90
C THR A 108 -7.12 8.82 -16.05
N LEU A 109 -7.57 8.13 -14.98
CA LEU A 109 -7.79 6.68 -15.02
C LEU A 109 -8.80 6.30 -16.12
N GLU A 110 -9.89 7.06 -16.25
CA GLU A 110 -10.91 6.81 -17.29
C GLU A 110 -10.30 6.89 -18.69
N LYS A 111 -9.47 7.90 -18.94
CA LYS A 111 -8.77 8.03 -20.21
C LYS A 111 -7.81 6.87 -20.45
N SER A 112 -7.09 6.45 -19.42
CA SER A 112 -6.15 5.33 -19.52
C SER A 112 -6.87 3.99 -19.78
N ILE A 113 -8.09 3.82 -19.31
CA ILE A 113 -8.94 2.65 -19.60
C ILE A 113 -9.39 2.69 -21.07
N VAL A 114 -9.87 3.86 -21.54
CA VAL A 114 -10.28 4.03 -22.96
C VAL A 114 -9.09 3.80 -23.90
N ASP A 115 -7.91 4.29 -23.55
CA ASP A 115 -6.67 4.11 -24.33
C ASP A 115 -6.10 2.68 -24.22
N GLY A 116 -6.70 1.80 -23.43
CA GLY A 116 -6.27 0.41 -23.23
C GLY A 116 -4.93 0.29 -22.48
N VAL A 117 -4.61 1.24 -21.59
CA VAL A 117 -3.40 1.22 -20.73
C VAL A 117 -3.70 0.61 -19.37
N ASN A 118 -4.91 0.80 -18.87
CA ASN A 118 -5.41 0.20 -17.64
C ASN A 118 -6.72 -0.55 -17.90
N VAL A 119 -7.07 -1.46 -16.99
CA VAL A 119 -8.37 -2.14 -16.97
C VAL A 119 -9.32 -1.44 -16.01
N ASP A 120 -10.62 -1.51 -16.30
CA ASP A 120 -11.65 -1.08 -15.35
C ASP A 120 -11.70 -2.01 -14.14
N ASN A 121 -12.19 -1.51 -13.03
CA ASN A 121 -12.34 -2.27 -11.80
C ASN A 121 -13.81 -2.44 -11.42
N ARG A 122 -14.13 -3.60 -10.90
CA ARG A 122 -15.42 -3.86 -10.25
C ARG A 122 -15.26 -3.76 -8.74
N VAL A 123 -16.21 -3.14 -8.06
CA VAL A 123 -16.22 -3.02 -6.59
C VAL A 123 -17.19 -4.03 -6.03
N TYR A 124 -16.65 -5.02 -5.29
CA TYR A 124 -17.45 -5.97 -4.52
C TYR A 124 -17.39 -5.59 -3.03
N ARG A 125 -18.54 -5.41 -2.39
CA ARG A 125 -18.61 -4.98 -0.99
C ARG A 125 -19.11 -6.12 -0.12
N ILE A 126 -18.26 -6.60 0.77
CA ILE A 126 -18.63 -7.54 1.82
C ILE A 126 -19.15 -6.71 3.00
N LYS A 127 -20.44 -6.88 3.31
CA LYS A 127 -21.10 -6.22 4.42
C LYS A 127 -21.26 -7.21 5.56
N THR A 128 -20.87 -6.83 6.76
CA THR A 128 -21.12 -7.59 7.98
C THR A 128 -21.99 -6.75 8.91
N GLU A 129 -22.74 -7.38 9.81
CA GLU A 129 -23.56 -6.65 10.80
C GLU A 129 -22.68 -5.68 11.61
N ALA A 130 -21.47 -6.09 11.95
CA ALA A 130 -20.51 -5.25 12.68
C ALA A 130 -20.08 -4.01 11.86
N THR A 131 -19.92 -4.13 10.53
CA THR A 131 -19.55 -2.98 9.67
C THR A 131 -20.72 -2.06 9.38
N GLU A 132 -21.97 -2.52 9.45
CA GLU A 132 -23.15 -1.68 9.20
C GLU A 132 -23.69 -1.00 10.46
N ASN A 133 -23.75 -1.70 11.57
CA ASN A 133 -24.47 -1.27 12.80
C ASN A 133 -23.56 -1.04 14.00
N GLY A 134 -22.25 -1.26 13.91
CA GLY A 134 -21.38 -1.43 15.06
C GLY A 134 -21.52 -2.84 15.63
N GLY A 135 -20.66 -3.22 16.56
CA GLY A 135 -20.66 -4.54 17.18
C GLY A 135 -20.71 -4.48 18.69
N ALA A 136 -21.20 -5.56 19.30
CA ALA A 136 -21.09 -5.77 20.73
C ALA A 136 -20.08 -6.91 20.98
N ILE A 137 -19.17 -6.71 21.92
CA ILE A 137 -18.36 -7.80 22.47
C ILE A 137 -19.15 -8.36 23.63
N MET A 138 -19.52 -9.64 23.54
CA MET A 138 -20.31 -10.30 24.56
C MET A 138 -19.45 -10.56 25.80
N GLN A 139 -20.09 -10.59 26.98
CA GLN A 139 -19.43 -10.98 28.22
C GLN A 139 -18.84 -12.38 28.09
N GLY A 140 -17.54 -12.50 28.39
CA GLY A 140 -16.79 -13.76 28.27
C GLY A 140 -16.06 -13.96 26.95
N GLU A 141 -16.22 -13.10 25.97
CA GLU A 141 -15.45 -13.13 24.72
C GLU A 141 -14.02 -12.62 24.96
N HIS A 142 -13.03 -13.38 24.49
CA HIS A 142 -11.62 -13.00 24.58
C HIS A 142 -11.25 -12.09 23.41
N VAL A 143 -10.89 -10.86 23.70
CA VAL A 143 -10.49 -9.87 22.69
C VAL A 143 -9.04 -9.46 22.92
N LYS A 144 -8.25 -9.46 21.87
CA LYS A 144 -6.90 -8.89 21.89
C LYS A 144 -6.99 -7.39 21.66
N VAL A 145 -6.66 -6.62 22.69
CA VAL A 145 -6.60 -5.16 22.62
C VAL A 145 -5.15 -4.74 22.54
N GLU A 146 -4.78 -4.06 21.46
CA GLU A 146 -3.45 -3.48 21.29
C GLU A 146 -3.44 -2.04 21.77
N SER A 147 -2.53 -1.72 22.70
CA SER A 147 -2.34 -0.35 23.16
C SER A 147 -1.69 0.49 22.08
N ARG A 148 -2.36 1.55 21.65
CA ARG A 148 -1.91 2.50 20.62
C ARG A 148 -0.60 3.23 21.00
N TYR A 149 -0.29 3.31 22.30
CA TYR A 149 0.90 4.01 22.80
C TYR A 149 2.08 3.08 23.07
N THR A 150 1.85 1.81 23.34
CA THR A 150 2.90 0.88 23.76
C THR A 150 3.11 -0.28 22.82
N GLY A 151 2.23 -0.49 21.83
CA GLY A 151 2.25 -1.65 20.92
C GLY A 151 2.08 -3.00 21.62
N LYS A 152 1.77 -3.00 22.93
CA LYS A 152 1.54 -4.24 23.67
C LYS A 152 0.13 -4.74 23.44
N THR A 153 0.03 -6.00 23.06
CA THR A 153 -1.24 -6.71 22.94
C THR A 153 -1.56 -7.37 24.26
N GLU A 154 -2.70 -7.01 24.84
CA GLU A 154 -3.25 -7.67 26.03
C GLU A 154 -4.51 -8.44 25.65
N GLU A 155 -4.62 -9.68 26.13
CA GLU A 155 -5.83 -10.47 25.98
C GLU A 155 -6.76 -10.12 27.13
N VAL A 156 -7.83 -9.38 26.83
CA VAL A 156 -8.80 -8.93 27.82
C VAL A 156 -10.07 -9.73 27.63
N SER A 157 -10.44 -10.49 28.68
CA SER A 157 -11.79 -11.08 28.75
C SER A 157 -12.78 -9.97 29.12
N SER A 158 -13.78 -9.75 28.27
CA SER A 158 -14.81 -8.76 28.57
C SER A 158 -15.61 -9.18 29.79
N LYS A 159 -15.51 -8.41 30.88
CA LYS A 159 -16.31 -8.62 32.10
C LYS A 159 -17.76 -8.17 31.94
N GLU A 160 -18.02 -7.35 30.89
CA GLU A 160 -19.34 -6.80 30.59
C GLU A 160 -19.51 -6.74 29.09
N THR A 161 -20.75 -6.80 28.59
CA THR A 161 -21.05 -6.55 27.18
C THR A 161 -20.75 -5.09 26.86
N LYS A 162 -19.80 -4.82 25.98
CA LYS A 162 -19.46 -3.47 25.51
C LYS A 162 -19.92 -3.28 24.07
N ASN A 163 -20.73 -2.26 23.85
CA ASN A 163 -21.11 -1.83 22.51
C ASN A 163 -20.07 -0.88 21.97
N TYR A 164 -19.61 -1.15 20.76
CA TYR A 164 -18.65 -0.31 20.04
C TYR A 164 -19.32 0.31 18.82
N SER A 165 -19.06 1.59 18.62
CA SER A 165 -19.48 2.26 17.40
C SER A 165 -18.72 1.71 16.18
N LYS A 166 -19.28 1.89 15.00
CA LYS A 166 -18.66 1.51 13.71
C LYS A 166 -17.21 2.01 13.60
N THR A 167 -16.94 3.23 14.07
CA THR A 167 -15.63 3.87 14.02
C THR A 167 -14.63 3.26 15.00
N GLU A 168 -15.09 2.78 16.16
CA GLU A 168 -14.24 2.17 17.19
C GLU A 168 -13.86 0.72 16.81
N LEU A 169 -14.78 -0.04 16.21
CA LEU A 169 -14.52 -1.40 15.71
C LEU A 169 -13.43 -1.40 14.63
N ASN A 170 -13.44 -0.41 13.74
CA ASN A 170 -12.47 -0.33 12.65
C ASN A 170 -11.09 0.22 13.09
N ARG A 171 -11.03 0.93 14.23
CA ARG A 171 -9.79 1.61 14.67
C ARG A 171 -9.04 0.89 15.80
N SER A 172 -9.71 0.07 16.59
CA SER A 172 -9.15 -0.40 17.86
C SER A 172 -9.23 -1.91 18.08
N ILE A 173 -10.05 -2.63 17.32
CA ILE A 173 -10.36 -4.03 17.61
C ILE A 173 -10.16 -4.89 16.36
N VAL A 174 -9.16 -5.74 16.43
CA VAL A 174 -8.97 -6.84 15.47
C VAL A 174 -9.84 -8.01 15.92
N ASN A 175 -11.00 -8.18 15.30
CA ASN A 175 -11.89 -9.30 15.60
C ASN A 175 -11.60 -10.49 14.67
N PRO A 176 -11.00 -11.61 15.16
CA PRO A 176 -10.72 -12.79 14.36
C PRO A 176 -11.96 -13.38 13.67
N SER A 177 -13.12 -13.32 14.32
CA SER A 177 -14.39 -13.82 13.77
C SER A 177 -14.83 -12.99 12.56
N GLN A 178 -14.62 -11.69 12.56
CA GLN A 178 -14.91 -10.81 11.44
C GLN A 178 -13.96 -11.08 10.26
N ILE A 179 -12.66 -11.25 10.53
CA ILE A 179 -11.68 -11.62 9.50
C ILE A 179 -12.09 -12.95 8.86
N LYS A 180 -12.44 -13.95 9.69
CA LYS A 180 -12.87 -15.26 9.19
C LYS A 180 -14.13 -15.14 8.33
N LEU A 181 -15.12 -14.37 8.76
CA LEU A 181 -16.35 -14.12 8.00
C LEU A 181 -16.05 -13.48 6.63
N ILE A 182 -15.23 -12.43 6.60
CA ILE A 182 -14.86 -11.74 5.35
C ILE A 182 -14.14 -12.70 4.39
N LEU A 183 -13.15 -13.45 4.89
CA LEU A 183 -12.39 -14.38 4.06
C LEU A 183 -13.23 -15.56 3.56
N THR A 184 -14.14 -16.08 4.40
CA THR A 184 -15.09 -17.13 3.99
C THR A 184 -16.06 -16.61 2.93
N THR A 185 -16.63 -15.41 3.13
CA THR A 185 -17.50 -14.77 2.13
C THR A 185 -16.76 -14.54 0.80
N TYR A 186 -15.50 -14.08 0.86
CA TYR A 186 -14.69 -13.93 -0.34
C TYR A 186 -14.45 -15.27 -1.04
N ARG A 187 -14.06 -16.31 -0.31
CA ARG A 187 -13.87 -17.66 -0.84
C ARG A 187 -15.11 -18.14 -1.57
N ASP A 188 -16.28 -17.97 -0.96
CA ASP A 188 -17.53 -18.49 -1.49
C ASP A 188 -18.03 -17.67 -2.71
N ALA A 189 -17.73 -16.35 -2.73
CA ALA A 189 -18.15 -15.43 -3.80
C ALA A 189 -17.19 -15.34 -5.00
N VAL A 190 -15.91 -15.73 -4.83
CA VAL A 190 -14.87 -15.47 -5.83
C VAL A 190 -15.20 -16.04 -7.21
N TYR A 191 -15.73 -17.26 -7.30
CA TYR A 191 -16.08 -17.88 -8.57
C TYR A 191 -17.58 -17.88 -8.87
N THR A 192 -18.42 -17.52 -7.91
CA THR A 192 -19.87 -17.49 -8.09
C THR A 192 -20.39 -16.10 -8.47
N GLU A 193 -19.71 -15.04 -7.99
CA GLU A 193 -20.15 -13.66 -8.17
C GLU A 193 -19.08 -12.75 -8.78
N MET A 194 -17.81 -12.87 -8.35
CA MET A 194 -16.74 -11.94 -8.76
C MET A 194 -16.16 -12.30 -10.11
N PHE A 195 -15.76 -13.55 -10.30
CA PHE A 195 -15.20 -14.11 -11.53
C PHE A 195 -16.14 -15.17 -12.10
N ASN A 196 -17.41 -14.80 -12.27
CA ASN A 196 -18.45 -15.64 -12.81
C ASN A 196 -18.34 -15.69 -14.34
N ASP A 197 -17.25 -16.26 -14.85
CA ASP A 197 -17.01 -16.49 -16.26
C ASP A 197 -17.13 -18.02 -16.51
N PRO A 198 -18.03 -18.46 -17.41
CA PRO A 198 -18.16 -19.86 -17.77
C PRO A 198 -16.90 -20.52 -18.31
N GLN A 199 -15.95 -19.74 -18.82
CA GLN A 199 -14.66 -20.23 -19.31
C GLN A 199 -13.61 -20.39 -18.20
N ARG A 200 -13.85 -19.79 -17.02
CA ARG A 200 -12.95 -19.86 -15.88
C ARG A 200 -13.40 -20.94 -14.90
N GLU A 201 -12.72 -22.08 -14.93
CA GLU A 201 -13.01 -23.17 -14.00
C GLU A 201 -12.71 -22.76 -12.55
N PRO A 202 -13.62 -23.01 -11.59
CA PRO A 202 -13.35 -22.78 -10.18
C PRO A 202 -12.23 -23.72 -9.66
N GLN A 203 -11.04 -23.17 -9.45
CA GLN A 203 -9.88 -23.91 -8.93
C GLN A 203 -9.21 -23.05 -7.85
N PHE A 204 -9.38 -23.42 -6.59
CA PHE A 204 -8.82 -22.66 -5.47
C PHE A 204 -7.30 -22.72 -5.39
N GLU A 205 -6.67 -23.75 -5.93
CA GLU A 205 -5.21 -23.83 -6.10
C GLU A 205 -4.69 -22.66 -6.94
N TYR A 206 -5.52 -22.18 -7.87
CA TYR A 206 -5.23 -21.03 -8.74
C TYR A 206 -6.18 -19.86 -8.45
N LEU A 207 -6.50 -19.64 -7.18
CA LEU A 207 -7.26 -18.46 -6.75
C LEU A 207 -6.73 -17.20 -7.43
N PRO A 208 -7.58 -16.28 -7.91
CA PRO A 208 -7.13 -14.98 -8.40
C PRO A 208 -6.12 -14.34 -7.45
N LYS A 209 -4.98 -13.85 -7.97
CA LYS A 209 -3.95 -13.24 -7.11
C LYS A 209 -4.54 -12.07 -6.34
N THR A 210 -4.47 -12.18 -5.03
CA THR A 210 -5.17 -11.31 -4.10
C THR A 210 -4.17 -10.57 -3.21
N LEU A 211 -4.27 -9.25 -3.18
CA LEU A 211 -3.54 -8.39 -2.26
C LEU A 211 -4.50 -7.85 -1.19
N ILE A 212 -4.22 -8.14 0.07
CA ILE A 212 -5.03 -7.70 1.20
C ILE A 212 -4.29 -6.59 1.96
N PHE A 213 -4.94 -5.44 2.12
CA PHE A 213 -4.43 -4.35 2.94
C PHE A 213 -4.94 -4.45 4.36
N ALA A 214 -4.02 -4.67 5.29
CA ALA A 214 -4.25 -4.72 6.73
C ALA A 214 -4.04 -3.36 7.39
N LEU A 215 -4.57 -3.18 8.60
CA LEU A 215 -4.44 -1.96 9.39
C LEU A 215 -2.99 -1.77 9.90
N ASN A 216 -2.41 -2.83 10.48
CA ASN A 216 -1.07 -2.87 11.07
C ASN A 216 -0.48 -4.29 11.00
N GLU A 217 0.75 -4.46 11.49
CA GLU A 217 1.48 -5.73 11.50
C GLU A 217 0.74 -6.87 12.23
N ALA A 218 0.17 -6.60 13.38
CA ALA A 218 -0.58 -7.59 14.17
C ALA A 218 -1.83 -8.04 13.41
N HIS A 219 -2.56 -7.10 12.80
CA HIS A 219 -3.71 -7.39 11.95
C HIS A 219 -3.31 -8.23 10.74
N ALA A 220 -2.21 -7.87 10.04
CA ALA A 220 -1.69 -8.64 8.92
C ALA A 220 -1.36 -10.09 9.32
N THR A 221 -0.73 -10.28 10.48
CA THR A 221 -0.40 -11.62 11.00
C THR A 221 -1.67 -12.45 11.30
N ASN A 222 -2.70 -11.84 11.86
CA ASN A 222 -3.98 -12.50 12.11
C ASN A 222 -4.70 -12.85 10.79
N ILE A 223 -4.70 -11.96 9.80
CA ILE A 223 -5.28 -12.23 8.48
C ILE A 223 -4.57 -13.43 7.84
N VAL A 224 -3.23 -13.47 7.83
CA VAL A 224 -2.45 -14.59 7.27
C VAL A 224 -2.84 -15.90 7.96
N LYS A 225 -2.89 -15.92 9.30
CA LYS A 225 -3.26 -17.13 10.04
C LYS A 225 -4.66 -17.62 9.65
N ILE A 226 -5.65 -16.73 9.67
CA ILE A 226 -7.05 -17.12 9.39
C ILE A 226 -7.24 -17.45 7.90
N ALA A 227 -6.54 -16.77 6.99
CA ALA A 227 -6.58 -17.11 5.57
C ALA A 227 -6.04 -18.50 5.30
N LYS A 228 -4.95 -18.92 5.96
CA LYS A 228 -4.44 -20.30 5.85
C LYS A 228 -5.46 -21.33 6.34
N GLU A 229 -6.20 -21.04 7.40
CA GLU A 229 -7.29 -21.91 7.87
C GLU A 229 -8.42 -22.00 6.83
N VAL A 230 -8.95 -20.83 6.40
CA VAL A 230 -10.11 -20.77 5.48
C VAL A 230 -9.83 -21.36 4.11
N PHE A 231 -8.65 -21.09 3.53
CA PHE A 231 -8.29 -21.63 2.21
C PHE A 231 -7.71 -23.04 2.28
N GLY A 232 -7.13 -23.45 3.41
CA GLY A 232 -6.71 -24.82 3.64
C GLY A 232 -7.88 -25.82 3.64
N GLU A 233 -9.09 -25.38 4.00
CA GLU A 233 -10.31 -26.20 3.89
C GLU A 233 -10.63 -26.62 2.44
N VAL A 234 -10.33 -25.75 1.46
CA VAL A 234 -10.64 -25.97 0.03
C VAL A 234 -9.42 -26.34 -0.81
N CYS A 235 -8.21 -26.19 -0.27
CA CYS A 235 -6.93 -26.56 -0.90
C CYS A 235 -6.10 -27.46 0.04
N PRO A 236 -6.57 -28.67 0.40
CA PRO A 236 -5.91 -29.49 1.43
C PRO A 236 -4.50 -29.96 1.03
N ASN A 237 -4.16 -29.95 -0.25
CA ASN A 237 -2.85 -30.36 -0.76
C ASN A 237 -1.88 -29.20 -1.00
N ALA A 238 -2.35 -27.94 -0.87
CA ALA A 238 -1.50 -26.77 -1.09
C ALA A 238 -0.62 -26.48 0.14
N ASP A 239 0.60 -26.04 -0.11
CA ASP A 239 1.44 -25.48 0.95
C ASP A 239 0.91 -24.10 1.37
N MET A 240 0.18 -24.06 2.47
CA MET A 240 -0.43 -22.84 2.96
C MET A 240 0.61 -21.78 3.38
N ASP A 241 1.83 -22.16 3.73
CA ASP A 241 2.91 -21.22 4.06
C ASP A 241 3.43 -20.50 2.83
N ARG A 242 3.34 -21.14 1.67
CA ARG A 242 3.63 -20.54 0.37
C ARG A 242 2.42 -19.82 -0.21
N TYR A 243 1.23 -20.35 -0.01
CA TYR A 243 -0.02 -19.86 -0.57
C TYR A 243 -0.44 -18.50 -0.01
N VAL A 244 -0.28 -18.29 1.31
CA VAL A 244 -0.61 -17.05 2.01
C VAL A 244 0.60 -16.52 2.75
N GLN A 245 1.11 -15.35 2.38
CA GLN A 245 2.27 -14.76 3.05
C GLN A 245 2.06 -13.28 3.39
N LYS A 246 2.75 -12.82 4.42
CA LYS A 246 2.84 -11.43 4.81
C LYS A 246 3.98 -10.76 4.06
N ILE A 247 3.73 -9.58 3.46
CA ILE A 247 4.74 -8.74 2.84
C ILE A 247 4.74 -7.38 3.55
N THR A 248 5.64 -7.20 4.50
CA THR A 248 5.78 -5.97 5.30
C THR A 248 7.25 -5.71 5.56
N TYR A 249 7.59 -4.56 6.12
CA TYR A 249 8.98 -4.24 6.50
C TYR A 249 9.60 -5.28 7.43
N SER A 250 8.79 -5.92 8.28
CA SER A 250 9.26 -6.96 9.20
C SER A 250 9.44 -8.34 8.56
N SER A 251 9.07 -8.53 7.30
CA SER A 251 9.05 -9.85 6.62
C SER A 251 10.40 -10.27 6.03
N GLY A 252 11.49 -9.53 6.26
CA GLY A 252 12.80 -9.78 5.67
C GLY A 252 12.94 -9.12 4.29
N ASP A 253 13.39 -9.84 3.25
CA ASP A 253 13.52 -9.27 1.91
C ASP A 253 12.17 -9.12 1.22
N SER A 254 11.54 -7.96 1.44
CA SER A 254 10.24 -7.64 0.87
C SER A 254 10.25 -7.59 -0.66
N ASN A 255 11.38 -7.20 -1.28
CA ASN A 255 11.50 -7.16 -2.74
C ASN A 255 11.48 -8.56 -3.34
N GLU A 256 12.14 -9.51 -2.68
CA GLU A 256 12.12 -10.90 -3.10
C GLU A 256 10.71 -11.50 -2.94
N LEU A 257 10.01 -11.24 -1.83
CA LEU A 257 8.62 -11.68 -1.64
C LEU A 257 7.67 -11.10 -2.68
N ILE A 258 7.84 -9.83 -3.06
CA ILE A 258 7.06 -9.19 -4.14
C ILE A 258 7.36 -9.86 -5.49
N ARG A 259 8.63 -10.17 -5.76
CA ARG A 259 9.04 -10.89 -6.98
C ARG A 259 8.42 -12.29 -7.02
N GLN A 260 8.42 -13.00 -5.91
CA GLN A 260 7.75 -14.29 -5.78
C GLN A 260 6.24 -14.15 -5.96
N PHE A 261 5.59 -13.20 -5.30
CA PHE A 261 4.16 -12.94 -5.47
C PHE A 261 3.77 -12.65 -6.92
N ARG A 262 4.63 -11.98 -7.68
CA ARG A 262 4.42 -11.71 -9.10
C ARG A 262 4.49 -12.97 -9.96
N ASN A 263 5.47 -13.84 -9.72
CA ASN A 263 5.87 -14.89 -10.67
C ASN A 263 5.47 -16.30 -10.24
N ASP A 264 5.25 -16.53 -8.97
CA ASP A 264 4.97 -17.85 -8.40
C ASP A 264 3.48 -18.20 -8.51
N ARG A 265 3.17 -19.38 -9.04
CA ARG A 265 1.81 -19.92 -9.15
C ARG A 265 1.18 -20.23 -7.81
N ASP A 266 1.97 -20.70 -6.86
CA ASP A 266 1.48 -21.18 -5.57
C ASP A 266 1.28 -20.05 -4.55
N PHE A 267 1.92 -18.90 -4.76
CA PHE A 267 1.73 -17.71 -3.92
C PHE A 267 0.49 -16.94 -4.38
N ARG A 268 -0.65 -17.14 -3.71
CA ARG A 268 -1.95 -16.61 -4.14
C ARG A 268 -2.40 -15.37 -3.39
N ILE A 269 -2.15 -15.31 -2.07
CA ILE A 269 -2.63 -14.22 -1.21
C ILE A 269 -1.44 -13.53 -0.53
N ALA A 270 -1.24 -12.26 -0.83
CA ALA A 270 -0.30 -11.40 -0.12
C ALA A 270 -1.04 -10.48 0.85
N VAL A 271 -0.55 -10.36 2.09
CA VAL A 271 -1.10 -9.46 3.10
C VAL A 271 -0.08 -8.40 3.45
N THR A 272 -0.44 -7.13 3.35
CA THR A 272 0.46 -6.00 3.59
C THR A 272 -0.22 -4.89 4.40
N CYS A 273 0.57 -4.01 5.02
CA CYS A 273 0.07 -2.79 5.66
C CYS A 273 0.25 -1.57 4.76
N THR A 274 1.46 -1.29 4.31
CA THR A 274 1.82 -0.08 3.54
C THR A 274 2.83 -0.36 2.44
N LEU A 275 3.75 -1.31 2.62
CA LEU A 275 4.95 -1.49 1.79
C LEU A 275 4.66 -1.67 0.29
N VAL A 276 3.57 -2.35 -0.06
CA VAL A 276 3.18 -2.61 -1.45
C VAL A 276 2.39 -1.42 -2.04
N ALA A 277 2.17 -0.35 -1.26
CA ALA A 277 1.45 0.84 -1.73
C ALA A 277 2.27 1.69 -2.71
N THR A 278 3.61 1.65 -2.66
CA THR A 278 4.48 2.46 -3.52
C THR A 278 5.43 1.61 -4.37
N GLY A 279 5.59 1.96 -5.65
CA GLY A 279 6.68 1.48 -6.52
C GLY A 279 6.65 0.03 -7.02
N THR A 280 5.74 -0.84 -6.55
CA THR A 280 5.72 -2.25 -6.93
C THR A 280 4.79 -2.54 -8.10
N ASP A 281 5.30 -3.26 -9.11
CA ASP A 281 4.54 -3.68 -10.29
C ASP A 281 4.20 -5.18 -10.21
N VAL A 282 2.97 -5.51 -9.81
CA VAL A 282 2.44 -6.88 -9.80
C VAL A 282 1.30 -6.97 -10.82
N LYS A 283 1.65 -7.10 -12.11
CA LYS A 283 0.67 -7.14 -13.19
C LYS A 283 -0.38 -8.25 -13.07
N PRO A 284 -0.05 -9.48 -12.61
CA PRO A 284 -1.06 -10.54 -12.48
C PRO A 284 -1.96 -10.39 -11.24
N LEU A 285 -1.99 -9.23 -10.60
CA LEU A 285 -2.88 -8.97 -9.48
C LEU A 285 -4.32 -8.77 -9.99
N GLU A 286 -5.24 -9.60 -9.51
CA GLU A 286 -6.63 -9.61 -9.94
C GLU A 286 -7.60 -9.08 -8.89
N VAL A 287 -7.24 -9.18 -7.60
CA VAL A 287 -8.07 -8.74 -6.47
C VAL A 287 -7.28 -7.86 -5.52
N VAL A 288 -7.82 -6.69 -5.21
CA VAL A 288 -7.34 -5.82 -4.12
C VAL A 288 -8.42 -5.75 -3.06
N MET A 289 -8.08 -6.22 -1.85
CA MET A 289 -9.01 -6.28 -0.73
C MET A 289 -8.58 -5.32 0.38
N PHE A 290 -9.50 -4.49 0.83
CA PHE A 290 -9.28 -3.56 1.93
C PHE A 290 -9.90 -4.13 3.21
N MET A 291 -9.06 -4.57 4.15
CA MET A 291 -9.45 -4.94 5.52
C MET A 291 -9.09 -3.85 6.52
N ARG A 292 -9.10 -2.61 6.05
CA ARG A 292 -8.87 -1.40 6.85
C ARG A 292 -9.65 -0.23 6.27
N ASP A 293 -9.96 0.74 7.11
CA ASP A 293 -10.43 2.03 6.62
C ASP A 293 -9.28 2.80 5.97
N VAL A 294 -9.57 3.45 4.86
CA VAL A 294 -8.64 4.33 4.16
C VAL A 294 -9.26 5.73 4.15
N GLU A 295 -8.77 6.60 5.02
CA GLU A 295 -9.29 7.96 5.18
C GLU A 295 -8.75 8.93 4.12
N SER A 296 -7.58 8.64 3.55
CA SER A 296 -6.93 9.45 2.53
C SER A 296 -7.34 8.99 1.13
N GLU A 297 -7.99 9.87 0.38
CA GLU A 297 -8.35 9.63 -1.02
C GLU A 297 -7.12 9.32 -1.90
N PRO A 298 -5.99 10.06 -1.81
CA PRO A 298 -4.78 9.73 -2.55
C PRO A 298 -4.27 8.33 -2.25
N LEU A 299 -4.22 7.92 -0.98
CA LEU A 299 -3.80 6.59 -0.59
C LEU A 299 -4.74 5.51 -1.14
N TYR A 300 -6.05 5.73 -1.08
CA TYR A 300 -7.04 4.82 -1.66
C TYR A 300 -6.82 4.64 -3.17
N ILE A 301 -6.61 5.72 -3.91
CA ILE A 301 -6.35 5.68 -5.35
C ILE A 301 -5.07 4.91 -5.66
N GLN A 302 -3.99 5.14 -4.90
CA GLN A 302 -2.72 4.42 -5.05
C GLN A 302 -2.87 2.92 -4.78
N MET A 303 -3.56 2.54 -3.72
CA MET A 303 -3.83 1.15 -3.36
C MET A 303 -4.69 0.46 -4.43
N LYS A 304 -5.79 1.09 -4.83
CA LYS A 304 -6.68 0.61 -5.89
C LYS A 304 -5.95 0.48 -7.22
N GLY A 305 -5.08 1.44 -7.55
CA GLY A 305 -4.27 1.48 -8.77
C GLY A 305 -3.37 0.26 -8.98
N ARG A 306 -3.13 -0.54 -7.93
CA ARG A 306 -2.37 -1.79 -8.05
C ARG A 306 -3.11 -2.87 -8.83
N GLY A 307 -4.45 -2.90 -8.76
CA GLY A 307 -5.30 -3.91 -9.40
C GLY A 307 -5.82 -3.53 -10.78
N VAL A 308 -5.44 -2.39 -11.36
CA VAL A 308 -5.98 -1.93 -12.66
C VAL A 308 -4.97 -2.05 -13.81
N ARG A 309 -3.87 -2.76 -13.62
CA ARG A 309 -2.82 -2.90 -14.63
C ARG A 309 -3.17 -3.95 -15.66
N ILE A 310 -2.86 -3.66 -16.93
CA ILE A 310 -3.04 -4.62 -18.01
C ILE A 310 -1.95 -5.70 -17.96
N ILE A 311 -2.39 -6.92 -18.17
CA ILE A 311 -1.55 -8.09 -18.43
C ILE A 311 -2.11 -8.85 -19.63
N GLY A 312 -1.25 -9.40 -20.48
CA GLY A 312 -1.71 -10.28 -21.57
C GLY A 312 -2.21 -11.62 -21.03
N ASP A 313 -3.23 -12.20 -21.67
CA ASP A 313 -3.87 -13.45 -21.25
C ASP A 313 -2.86 -14.60 -21.05
N GLU A 314 -1.91 -14.75 -21.97
CA GLU A 314 -0.87 -15.76 -21.87
C GLU A 314 0.01 -15.54 -20.62
N GLN A 315 0.38 -14.29 -20.34
CA GLN A 315 1.18 -13.94 -19.18
C GLN A 315 0.41 -14.16 -17.88
N LEU A 316 -0.91 -13.86 -17.86
CA LEU A 316 -1.75 -14.11 -16.72
C LEU A 316 -1.89 -15.62 -16.46
N ARG A 317 -2.15 -16.41 -17.51
CA ARG A 317 -2.26 -17.89 -17.41
C ARG A 317 -0.97 -18.57 -16.99
N ASN A 318 0.19 -17.95 -17.20
CA ASN A 318 1.46 -18.45 -16.68
C ASN A 318 1.49 -18.53 -15.16
N VAL A 319 0.75 -17.68 -14.46
CA VAL A 319 0.68 -17.63 -12.99
C VAL A 319 -0.71 -17.95 -12.43
N THR A 320 -1.77 -17.78 -13.22
CA THR A 320 -3.15 -18.13 -12.89
C THR A 320 -3.74 -18.97 -14.04
N PRO A 321 -3.46 -20.27 -14.08
CA PRO A 321 -3.75 -21.14 -15.23
C PRO A 321 -5.23 -21.18 -15.65
N ASN A 322 -6.14 -20.95 -14.69
CA ASN A 322 -7.59 -20.94 -14.92
C ASN A 322 -8.14 -19.54 -15.26
N ALA A 323 -7.29 -18.56 -15.52
CA ALA A 323 -7.73 -17.20 -15.90
C ALA A 323 -8.18 -17.12 -17.35
#